data_f89becfb4804127bb170edcd5f79d951
#
_entry.id   f89becfb4804127bb170edcd5f79d951
#
_cell.length_a   1.000
_cell.length_b   1.000
_cell.length_c   1.000
_cell.angle_alpha   90.00
_cell.angle_beta   90.00
_cell.angle_gamma   90.00
#
_symmetry.space_group_name_H-M   'P 1'
#
loop_
_entity.id
_entity.type
_entity.pdbx_description
1 polymer ?
#
loop_
_entity_poly.entity_id
_entity_poly.type
_entity_poly.pdbx_seq_one_letter_code
_entity_poly.pdbx_strand_id
1 'polypeptide(L)'
;MINQLIANIKKTGAPIVVGLDPMLKYIPEHIQKKAFAEFGETLEGAAEAIWQFNKEIVDKTYDLIPAVKPQIAMYEQFGIPGLVAFKKTVDYCKSKGLVVIGDIKRGDIGSTSSAYAVGHIGKVQVGSKTYAPFDEDFVTVNPYLGSDGVNPFIDVCKEEKKGLFILVKTSNPSSGEFQDQMIDGRPLYELVGEKVDTVGRRLHG
;
A
#
# COMPACT_ATOMS: atom_id res chain seq x y z
N MET A 1 -2.62 -7.73 12.40
CA MET A 1 -1.47 -7.39 11.52
C MET A 1 -0.34 -6.66 12.22
N ILE A 2 -0.61 -5.68 13.09
CA ILE A 2 0.45 -4.93 13.80
C ILE A 2 1.41 -5.83 14.58
N ASN A 3 0.91 -6.87 15.24
CA ASN A 3 1.75 -7.82 15.97
C ASN A 3 2.73 -8.57 15.06
N GLN A 4 2.33 -8.85 13.81
CA GLN A 4 3.23 -9.47 12.82
C GLN A 4 4.35 -8.51 12.42
N LEU A 5 4.01 -7.23 12.19
CA LEU A 5 5.00 -6.20 11.88
C LEU A 5 6.01 -6.05 13.03
N ILE A 6 5.53 -5.98 14.28
CA ILE A 6 6.38 -5.90 15.47
C ILE A 6 7.28 -7.15 15.60
N ALA A 7 6.73 -8.34 15.35
CA ALA A 7 7.50 -9.58 15.38
C ALA A 7 8.62 -9.57 14.31
N ASN A 8 8.30 -9.12 13.11
CA ASN A 8 9.29 -8.99 12.03
C ASN A 8 10.38 -7.97 12.38
N ILE A 9 10.02 -6.80 12.94
CA ILE A 9 10.99 -5.78 13.41
C ILE A 9 11.93 -6.38 14.48
N LYS A 10 11.39 -7.10 15.45
CA LYS A 10 12.21 -7.76 16.48
C LYS A 10 13.13 -8.82 15.89
N LYS A 11 12.65 -9.60 14.92
CA LYS A 11 13.42 -10.64 14.23
C LYS A 11 14.60 -10.06 13.44
N THR A 12 14.37 -8.99 12.70
CA THR A 12 15.39 -8.36 11.84
C THR A 12 16.28 -7.36 12.59
N GLY A 13 15.85 -6.91 13.77
CA GLY A 13 16.52 -5.84 14.51
C GLY A 13 16.47 -4.47 13.83
N ALA A 14 15.64 -4.31 12.79
CA ALA A 14 15.58 -3.13 11.94
C ALA A 14 14.14 -2.65 11.74
N PRO A 15 13.75 -1.47 12.26
CA PRO A 15 12.40 -0.91 12.07
C PRO A 15 12.32 -0.12 10.75
N ILE A 16 12.69 -0.74 9.64
CA ILE A 16 12.74 -0.09 8.32
C ILE A 16 11.76 -0.73 7.34
N VAL A 17 11.35 0.06 6.34
CA VAL A 17 10.49 -0.38 5.24
C VAL A 17 11.18 -0.02 3.93
N VAL A 18 11.29 -0.98 3.01
CA VAL A 18 11.79 -0.71 1.66
C VAL A 18 10.62 -0.30 0.77
N GLY A 19 10.71 0.92 0.18
CA GLY A 19 9.78 1.38 -0.84
C GLY A 19 10.04 0.64 -2.16
N LEU A 20 8.97 0.10 -2.76
CA LEU A 20 9.00 -0.46 -4.10
C LEU A 20 8.26 0.48 -5.05
N ASP A 21 8.96 1.53 -5.45
CA ASP A 21 8.49 2.64 -6.28
C ASP A 21 9.20 2.58 -7.65
N PRO A 22 8.99 1.53 -8.47
CA PRO A 22 9.78 1.27 -9.65
C PRO A 22 9.47 2.27 -10.77
N MET A 23 10.50 2.98 -11.23
CA MET A 23 10.45 3.74 -12.47
C MET A 23 11.37 3.07 -13.49
N LEU A 24 10.97 2.95 -14.75
CA LEU A 24 11.79 2.28 -15.78
C LEU A 24 13.23 2.81 -15.84
N LYS A 25 13.43 4.11 -15.68
CA LYS A 25 14.77 4.72 -15.66
C LYS A 25 15.69 4.27 -14.51
N TYR A 26 15.13 3.64 -13.46
CA TYR A 26 15.90 3.10 -12.34
C TYR A 26 16.16 1.60 -12.47
N ILE A 27 15.47 0.94 -13.40
CA ILE A 27 15.65 -0.50 -13.63
C ILE A 27 16.93 -0.71 -14.42
N PRO A 28 17.85 -1.57 -13.96
CA PRO A 28 19.07 -1.89 -14.69
C PRO A 28 18.79 -2.34 -16.13
N GLU A 29 19.64 -1.88 -17.06
CA GLU A 29 19.46 -2.10 -18.49
C GLU A 29 19.35 -3.61 -18.87
N HIS A 30 20.10 -4.46 -18.18
CA HIS A 30 20.06 -5.91 -18.45
C HIS A 30 18.71 -6.53 -18.12
N ILE A 31 17.99 -6.02 -17.09
CA ILE A 31 16.63 -6.47 -16.74
C ILE A 31 15.66 -5.99 -17.81
N GLN A 32 15.75 -4.71 -18.21
CA GLN A 32 14.89 -4.16 -19.27
C GLN A 32 15.08 -4.90 -20.59
N LYS A 33 16.34 -5.11 -21.03
CA LYS A 33 16.65 -5.85 -22.27
C LYS A 33 16.06 -7.25 -22.26
N LYS A 34 16.16 -7.97 -21.14
CA LYS A 34 15.60 -9.31 -21.00
C LYS A 34 14.08 -9.29 -21.13
N ALA A 35 13.40 -8.39 -20.41
CA ALA A 35 11.95 -8.27 -20.47
C ALA A 35 11.46 -7.86 -21.87
N PHE A 36 12.14 -6.89 -22.51
CA PHE A 36 11.77 -6.44 -23.85
C PHE A 36 12.09 -7.45 -24.96
N ALA A 37 13.08 -8.32 -24.77
CA ALA A 37 13.33 -9.41 -25.69
C ALA A 37 12.20 -10.45 -25.70
N GLU A 38 11.52 -10.64 -24.56
CA GLU A 38 10.42 -11.61 -24.44
C GLU A 38 9.05 -11.00 -24.75
N PHE A 39 8.78 -9.78 -24.27
CA PHE A 39 7.46 -9.14 -24.34
C PHE A 39 7.42 -7.91 -25.26
N GLY A 40 8.54 -7.54 -25.92
CA GLY A 40 8.66 -6.32 -26.71
C GLY A 40 8.75 -5.04 -25.87
N GLU A 41 8.93 -3.91 -26.55
CA GLU A 41 8.84 -2.58 -25.96
C GLU A 41 7.35 -2.18 -25.82
N THR A 42 6.65 -2.84 -24.92
CA THR A 42 5.20 -2.74 -24.68
C THR A 42 4.93 -2.47 -23.20
N LEU A 43 3.66 -2.27 -22.83
CA LEU A 43 3.26 -2.16 -21.43
C LEU A 43 3.53 -3.47 -20.68
N GLU A 44 3.38 -4.61 -21.32
CA GLU A 44 3.71 -5.93 -20.78
C GLU A 44 5.20 -6.08 -20.52
N GLY A 45 6.05 -5.65 -21.47
CA GLY A 45 7.51 -5.66 -21.29
C GLY A 45 7.96 -4.73 -20.17
N ALA A 46 7.36 -3.56 -20.05
CA ALA A 46 7.61 -2.64 -18.93
C ALA A 46 7.19 -3.25 -17.58
N ALA A 47 6.01 -3.85 -17.52
CA ALA A 47 5.49 -4.49 -16.32
C ALA A 47 6.35 -5.69 -15.89
N GLU A 48 6.83 -6.49 -16.84
CA GLU A 48 7.74 -7.61 -16.54
C GLU A 48 9.09 -7.10 -16.03
N ALA A 49 9.65 -6.04 -16.61
CA ALA A 49 10.89 -5.42 -16.12
C ALA A 49 10.74 -4.93 -14.68
N ILE A 50 9.62 -4.28 -14.34
CA ILE A 50 9.27 -3.85 -12.98
C ILE A 50 9.18 -5.04 -12.04
N TRP A 51 8.48 -6.10 -12.44
CA TRP A 51 8.34 -7.31 -11.64
C TRP A 51 9.70 -7.95 -11.34
N GLN A 52 10.55 -8.14 -12.34
CA GLN A 52 11.88 -8.73 -12.16
C GLN A 52 12.76 -7.88 -11.24
N PHE A 53 12.74 -6.57 -11.40
CA PHE A 53 13.48 -5.64 -10.55
C PHE A 53 13.04 -5.73 -9.09
N ASN A 54 11.73 -5.68 -8.82
CA ASN A 54 11.20 -5.83 -7.46
C ASN A 54 11.59 -7.19 -6.86
N LYS A 55 11.46 -8.25 -7.65
CA LYS A 55 11.84 -9.59 -7.22
C LYS A 55 13.30 -9.67 -6.78
N GLU A 56 14.21 -9.08 -7.57
CA GLU A 56 15.64 -9.07 -7.22
C GLU A 56 15.91 -8.24 -5.95
N ILE A 57 15.25 -7.10 -5.76
CA ILE A 57 15.36 -6.33 -4.51
C ILE A 57 14.90 -7.18 -3.33
N VAL A 58 13.74 -7.80 -3.42
CA VAL A 58 13.18 -8.63 -2.35
C VAL A 58 14.08 -9.82 -2.05
N ASP A 59 14.60 -10.51 -3.06
CA ASP A 59 15.51 -11.64 -2.89
C ASP A 59 16.80 -11.28 -2.14
N LYS A 60 17.25 -10.02 -2.24
CA LYS A 60 18.46 -9.52 -1.56
C LYS A 60 18.20 -8.90 -0.19
N THR A 61 16.93 -8.65 0.17
CA THR A 61 16.64 -7.87 1.37
C THR A 61 15.61 -8.51 2.32
N TYR A 62 14.88 -9.54 1.91
CA TYR A 62 13.75 -10.10 2.68
C TYR A 62 14.11 -10.57 4.09
N ASP A 63 15.33 -10.97 4.34
CA ASP A 63 15.84 -11.42 5.65
C ASP A 63 16.38 -10.26 6.50
N LEU A 64 16.55 -9.08 5.91
CA LEU A 64 17.08 -7.87 6.54
C LEU A 64 16.01 -6.86 6.96
N ILE A 65 14.81 -6.95 6.40
CA ILE A 65 13.74 -5.97 6.57
C ILE A 65 12.44 -6.61 7.05
N PRO A 66 11.61 -5.92 7.86
CA PRO A 66 10.32 -6.42 8.32
C PRO A 66 9.19 -6.27 7.31
N ALA A 67 9.29 -5.29 6.40
CA ALA A 67 8.19 -4.89 5.53
C ALA A 67 8.66 -4.22 4.24
N VAL A 68 7.78 -4.22 3.24
CA VAL A 68 7.92 -3.46 2.00
C VAL A 68 6.69 -2.56 1.79
N LYS A 69 6.87 -1.49 0.99
CA LYS A 69 5.79 -0.55 0.67
C LYS A 69 5.76 -0.27 -0.84
N PRO A 70 5.05 -1.09 -1.64
CA PRO A 70 4.84 -0.82 -3.05
C PRO A 70 3.88 0.37 -3.24
N GLN A 71 4.31 1.35 -4.08
CA GLN A 71 3.51 2.51 -4.46
C GLN A 71 2.72 2.19 -5.72
N ILE A 72 1.39 2.06 -5.60
CA ILE A 72 0.53 1.57 -6.68
C ILE A 72 0.58 2.45 -7.95
N ALA A 73 0.76 3.76 -7.83
CA ALA A 73 0.82 4.66 -8.98
C ALA A 73 1.94 4.30 -9.95
N MET A 74 3.06 3.75 -9.44
CA MET A 74 4.19 3.31 -10.27
C MET A 74 3.88 2.09 -11.13
N TYR A 75 2.79 1.40 -10.81
CA TYR A 75 2.28 0.24 -11.55
C TYR A 75 1.06 0.63 -12.38
N GLU A 76 0.13 1.41 -11.83
CA GLU A 76 -1.07 1.89 -12.53
C GLU A 76 -0.75 2.64 -13.83
N GLN A 77 0.37 3.37 -13.89
CA GLN A 77 0.81 4.06 -15.10
C GLN A 77 1.03 3.14 -16.30
N PHE A 78 1.20 1.83 -16.08
CA PHE A 78 1.32 0.81 -17.12
C PHE A 78 0.02 0.01 -17.33
N GLY A 79 -1.11 0.52 -16.83
CA GLY A 79 -2.43 -0.10 -17.01
C GLY A 79 -2.54 -1.49 -16.39
N ILE A 80 -3.28 -2.37 -17.05
CA ILE A 80 -3.54 -3.73 -16.53
C ILE A 80 -2.26 -4.55 -16.34
N PRO A 81 -1.29 -4.57 -17.27
CA PRO A 81 -0.02 -5.27 -17.06
C PRO A 81 0.72 -4.79 -15.80
N GLY A 82 0.71 -3.48 -15.54
CA GLY A 82 1.29 -2.90 -14.32
C GLY A 82 0.58 -3.39 -13.06
N LEU A 83 -0.75 -3.45 -13.04
CA LEU A 83 -1.51 -3.99 -11.91
C LEU A 83 -1.26 -5.49 -11.68
N VAL A 84 -1.03 -6.25 -12.75
CA VAL A 84 -0.58 -7.65 -12.65
C VAL A 84 0.80 -7.72 -11.98
N ALA A 85 1.74 -6.85 -12.36
CA ALA A 85 3.05 -6.77 -11.72
C ALA A 85 2.95 -6.36 -10.24
N PHE A 86 2.04 -5.44 -9.90
CA PHE A 86 1.74 -5.07 -8.51
C PHE A 86 1.28 -6.29 -7.71
N LYS A 87 0.29 -7.01 -8.21
CA LYS A 87 -0.23 -8.22 -7.53
C LYS A 87 0.85 -9.29 -7.37
N LYS A 88 1.63 -9.57 -8.41
CA LYS A 88 2.79 -10.48 -8.33
C LYS A 88 3.78 -10.04 -7.25
N THR A 89 4.07 -8.74 -7.14
CA THR A 89 4.97 -8.18 -6.13
C THR A 89 4.42 -8.39 -4.72
N VAL A 90 3.14 -8.10 -4.48
CA VAL A 90 2.49 -8.32 -3.19
C VAL A 90 2.58 -9.79 -2.78
N ASP A 91 2.17 -10.70 -3.66
CA ASP A 91 2.18 -12.14 -3.36
C ASP A 91 3.58 -12.66 -3.07
N TYR A 92 4.57 -12.20 -3.84
CA TYR A 92 5.96 -12.61 -3.65
C TYR A 92 6.52 -12.13 -2.32
N CYS A 93 6.31 -10.87 -1.96
CA CYS A 93 6.75 -10.33 -0.68
C CYS A 93 6.12 -11.09 0.50
N LYS A 94 4.82 -11.40 0.42
CA LYS A 94 4.13 -12.21 1.43
C LYS A 94 4.69 -13.62 1.51
N SER A 95 5.02 -14.25 0.37
CA SER A 95 5.65 -15.58 0.36
C SER A 95 7.00 -15.63 1.05
N LYS A 96 7.70 -14.49 1.14
CA LYS A 96 8.96 -14.31 1.89
C LYS A 96 8.75 -13.96 3.37
N GLY A 97 7.51 -13.86 3.83
CA GLY A 97 7.17 -13.48 5.22
C GLY A 97 7.25 -11.99 5.51
N LEU A 98 7.39 -11.15 4.50
CA LEU A 98 7.36 -9.71 4.64
C LEU A 98 5.93 -9.21 4.87
N VAL A 99 5.80 -8.17 5.69
CA VAL A 99 4.56 -7.37 5.75
C VAL A 99 4.51 -6.44 4.55
N VAL A 100 3.36 -6.37 3.87
CA VAL A 100 3.16 -5.52 2.70
C VAL A 100 2.26 -4.35 3.04
N ILE A 101 2.77 -3.14 2.85
CA ILE A 101 2.05 -1.89 3.01
C ILE A 101 1.72 -1.33 1.62
N GLY A 102 0.49 -1.50 1.16
CA GLY A 102 0.04 -0.89 -0.09
C GLY A 102 -0.03 0.63 0.03
N ASP A 103 0.88 1.34 -0.66
CA ASP A 103 0.83 2.80 -0.69
C ASP A 103 -0.14 3.26 -1.78
N ILE A 104 -1.43 3.22 -1.45
CA ILE A 104 -2.53 3.44 -2.40
C ILE A 104 -3.22 4.80 -2.26
N LYS A 105 -3.15 5.41 -1.08
CA LYS A 105 -3.73 6.72 -0.75
C LYS A 105 -5.18 6.89 -1.24
N ARG A 106 -5.98 5.82 -1.14
CA ARG A 106 -7.40 5.88 -1.54
C ARG A 106 -8.21 6.72 -0.55
N GLY A 107 -9.24 7.36 -1.07
CA GLY A 107 -10.23 8.11 -0.30
C GLY A 107 -11.48 8.27 -1.15
N ASP A 108 -12.62 7.78 -0.64
CA ASP A 108 -13.92 7.89 -1.26
C ASP A 108 -14.98 7.78 -0.16
N ILE A 109 -16.27 7.75 -0.50
CA ILE A 109 -17.37 7.68 0.45
C ILE A 109 -18.15 6.37 0.31
N GLY A 110 -18.79 5.95 1.42
CA GLY A 110 -19.80 4.88 1.44
C GLY A 110 -19.37 3.59 0.72
N SER A 111 -20.20 3.12 -0.19
CA SER A 111 -20.01 1.87 -0.93
C SER A 111 -18.76 1.88 -1.82
N THR A 112 -18.37 3.04 -2.36
CA THR A 112 -17.16 3.17 -3.18
C THR A 112 -15.91 2.95 -2.30
N SER A 113 -15.88 3.56 -1.10
CA SER A 113 -14.80 3.31 -0.14
C SER A 113 -14.74 1.85 0.28
N SER A 114 -15.90 1.19 0.48
CA SER A 114 -15.97 -0.26 0.76
C SER A 114 -15.37 -1.09 -0.36
N ALA A 115 -15.64 -0.74 -1.62
CA ALA A 115 -15.09 -1.45 -2.77
C ALA A 115 -13.55 -1.34 -2.82
N TYR A 116 -12.98 -0.17 -2.53
CA TYR A 116 -11.53 -0.01 -2.38
C TYR A 116 -10.97 -0.85 -1.23
N ALA A 117 -11.62 -0.81 -0.06
CA ALA A 117 -11.17 -1.58 1.10
C ALA A 117 -11.17 -3.08 0.82
N VAL A 118 -12.25 -3.61 0.24
CA VAL A 118 -12.37 -5.02 -0.14
C VAL A 118 -11.33 -5.40 -1.19
N GLY A 119 -11.12 -4.58 -2.21
CA GLY A 119 -10.17 -4.84 -3.28
C GLY A 119 -8.73 -4.95 -2.79
N HIS A 120 -8.33 -4.13 -1.82
CA HIS A 120 -6.96 -4.06 -1.34
C HIS A 120 -6.69 -4.98 -0.15
N ILE A 121 -7.49 -4.91 0.90
CA ILE A 121 -7.22 -5.60 2.17
C ILE A 121 -8.31 -6.58 2.59
N GLY A 122 -9.38 -6.69 1.80
CA GLY A 122 -10.52 -7.55 2.10
C GLY A 122 -10.64 -8.75 1.17
N LYS A 123 -11.87 -9.28 1.14
CA LYS A 123 -12.26 -10.39 0.28
C LYS A 123 -13.56 -10.10 -0.44
N VAL A 124 -13.63 -10.50 -1.70
CA VAL A 124 -14.83 -10.39 -2.54
C VAL A 124 -15.43 -11.77 -2.75
N GLN A 125 -16.74 -11.87 -2.60
CA GLN A 125 -17.47 -13.09 -2.90
C GLN A 125 -17.90 -13.09 -4.37
N VAL A 126 -17.59 -14.20 -5.07
CA VAL A 126 -18.03 -14.43 -6.45
C VAL A 126 -18.71 -15.80 -6.51
N GLY A 127 -20.02 -15.79 -6.61
CA GLY A 127 -20.82 -17.01 -6.48
C GLY A 127 -20.64 -17.63 -5.09
N SER A 128 -20.21 -18.88 -5.02
CA SER A 128 -19.95 -19.60 -3.77
C SER A 128 -18.51 -19.48 -3.25
N LYS A 129 -17.64 -18.74 -3.95
CA LYS A 129 -16.20 -18.63 -3.63
C LYS A 129 -15.85 -17.23 -3.19
N THR A 130 -14.81 -17.13 -2.36
CA THR A 130 -14.29 -15.87 -1.83
C THR A 130 -12.84 -15.71 -2.26
N TYR A 131 -12.48 -14.50 -2.69
CA TYR A 131 -11.15 -14.16 -3.22
C TYR A 131 -10.61 -12.90 -2.54
N ALA A 132 -9.31 -12.87 -2.27
CA ALA A 132 -8.57 -11.68 -1.86
C ALA A 132 -7.87 -11.07 -3.10
N PRO A 133 -8.36 -9.93 -3.66
CA PRO A 133 -7.84 -9.45 -4.95
C PRO A 133 -6.37 -9.04 -4.88
N PHE A 134 -6.00 -8.02 -4.10
CA PHE A 134 -4.61 -7.59 -3.92
C PHE A 134 -3.97 -8.16 -2.66
N ASP A 135 -4.71 -8.22 -1.54
CA ASP A 135 -4.32 -8.87 -0.27
C ASP A 135 -3.10 -8.24 0.42
N GLU A 136 -2.95 -6.90 0.37
CA GLU A 136 -1.96 -6.21 1.20
C GLU A 136 -2.30 -6.38 2.71
N ASP A 137 -1.31 -6.13 3.56
CA ASP A 137 -1.45 -6.26 5.02
C ASP A 137 -1.85 -4.94 5.68
N PHE A 138 -1.34 -3.85 5.14
CA PHE A 138 -1.73 -2.48 5.46
C PHE A 138 -1.94 -1.70 4.18
N VAL A 139 -2.73 -0.63 4.26
CA VAL A 139 -2.85 0.35 3.17
C VAL A 139 -2.85 1.78 3.69
N THR A 140 -2.42 2.72 2.83
CA THR A 140 -2.53 4.14 3.11
C THR A 140 -3.88 4.68 2.65
N VAL A 141 -4.52 5.53 3.48
CA VAL A 141 -5.86 6.09 3.24
C VAL A 141 -5.83 7.60 3.43
N ASN A 142 -6.51 8.32 2.53
CA ASN A 142 -6.70 9.76 2.61
C ASN A 142 -8.02 10.06 3.40
N PRO A 143 -7.96 10.76 4.55
CA PRO A 143 -9.12 11.01 5.39
C PRO A 143 -9.92 12.26 5.01
N TYR A 144 -9.56 12.96 3.93
CA TYR A 144 -10.12 14.28 3.60
C TYR A 144 -11.65 14.30 3.47
N LEU A 145 -12.26 13.18 3.03
CA LEU A 145 -13.71 13.05 2.91
C LEU A 145 -14.42 12.68 4.23
N GLY A 146 -13.70 12.64 5.34
CA GLY A 146 -14.28 12.40 6.66
C GLY A 146 -14.34 10.91 7.05
N SER A 147 -15.04 10.66 8.17
CA SER A 147 -15.08 9.32 8.78
C SER A 147 -15.87 8.29 7.98
N ASP A 148 -16.86 8.71 7.20
CA ASP A 148 -17.61 7.82 6.30
C ASP A 148 -16.75 7.27 5.16
N GLY A 149 -15.68 7.98 4.79
CA GLY A 149 -14.65 7.47 3.88
C GLY A 149 -13.66 6.49 4.52
N VAL A 150 -13.38 6.64 5.81
CA VAL A 150 -12.39 5.82 6.53
C VAL A 150 -13.02 4.58 7.17
N ASN A 151 -14.26 4.68 7.69
CA ASN A 151 -14.93 3.60 8.40
C ASN A 151 -15.00 2.28 7.61
N PRO A 152 -15.30 2.27 6.28
CA PRO A 152 -15.33 1.02 5.51
C PRO A 152 -13.99 0.27 5.52
N PHE A 153 -12.86 0.98 5.50
CA PHE A 153 -11.54 0.36 5.65
C PHE A 153 -11.33 -0.21 7.05
N ILE A 154 -11.83 0.46 8.10
CA ILE A 154 -11.76 -0.03 9.47
C ILE A 154 -12.54 -1.32 9.64
N ASP A 155 -13.75 -1.38 9.07
CA ASP A 155 -14.60 -2.57 9.17
C ASP A 155 -13.90 -3.78 8.54
N VAL A 156 -13.32 -3.62 7.35
CA VAL A 156 -12.51 -4.66 6.69
C VAL A 156 -11.26 -5.01 7.51
N CYS A 157 -10.58 -4.01 8.12
CA CYS A 157 -9.44 -4.29 9.00
C CYS A 157 -9.79 -5.14 10.21
N LYS A 158 -10.98 -4.94 10.80
CA LYS A 158 -11.48 -5.76 11.91
C LYS A 158 -11.74 -7.21 11.46
N GLU A 159 -12.45 -7.36 10.35
CA GLU A 159 -12.83 -8.66 9.81
C GLU A 159 -11.61 -9.47 9.37
N GLU A 160 -10.72 -8.87 8.60
CA GLU A 160 -9.58 -9.56 7.97
C GLU A 160 -8.26 -9.41 8.75
N LYS A 161 -8.29 -8.76 9.93
CA LYS A 161 -7.11 -8.50 10.79
C LYS A 161 -5.99 -7.74 10.07
N LYS A 162 -6.36 -6.79 9.24
CA LYS A 162 -5.47 -5.90 8.48
C LYS A 162 -5.18 -4.61 9.25
N GLY A 163 -4.51 -3.64 8.63
CA GLY A 163 -4.21 -2.36 9.25
C GLY A 163 -4.23 -1.18 8.27
N LEU A 164 -4.21 0.04 8.82
CA LEU A 164 -4.25 1.27 8.05
C LEU A 164 -3.14 2.22 8.45
N PHE A 165 -2.65 2.98 7.48
CA PHE A 165 -1.93 4.22 7.67
C PHE A 165 -2.78 5.36 7.10
N ILE A 166 -3.27 6.22 7.97
CA ILE A 166 -4.13 7.33 7.57
C ILE A 166 -3.29 8.60 7.49
N LEU A 167 -3.38 9.34 6.39
CA LEU A 167 -2.63 10.56 6.19
C LEU A 167 -3.04 11.64 7.20
N VAL A 168 -2.08 12.26 7.87
CA VAL A 168 -2.30 13.35 8.82
C VAL A 168 -1.49 14.57 8.39
N LYS A 169 -0.17 14.48 8.42
CA LYS A 169 0.75 15.50 7.91
C LYS A 169 1.65 14.85 6.85
N THR A 170 1.68 15.45 5.66
CA THR A 170 2.49 14.95 4.55
C THR A 170 3.75 15.77 4.35
N SER A 171 4.76 15.21 3.67
CA SER A 171 6.09 15.81 3.53
C SER A 171 6.30 16.61 2.23
N ASN A 172 5.30 16.66 1.35
CA ASN A 172 5.40 17.38 0.07
C ASN A 172 5.45 18.90 0.30
N PRO A 173 6.12 19.68 -0.57
CA PRO A 173 6.33 21.12 -0.39
C PRO A 173 5.04 21.93 -0.17
N SER A 174 3.96 21.61 -0.89
CA SER A 174 2.67 22.29 -0.78
C SER A 174 1.75 21.77 0.32
N SER A 175 2.22 20.88 1.20
CA SER A 175 1.38 20.34 2.29
C SER A 175 0.82 21.43 3.21
N GLY A 176 1.56 22.54 3.39
CA GLY A 176 1.14 23.65 4.23
C GLY A 176 -0.05 24.46 3.68
N GLU A 177 -0.36 24.37 2.37
CA GLU A 177 -1.50 25.10 1.78
C GLU A 177 -2.83 24.77 2.47
N PHE A 178 -3.00 23.55 2.95
CA PHE A 178 -4.17 23.11 3.69
C PHE A 178 -3.83 22.64 5.09
N GLN A 179 -2.81 21.80 5.24
CA GLN A 179 -2.55 21.09 6.49
C GLN A 179 -2.10 22.01 7.62
N ASP A 180 -1.43 23.14 7.30
CA ASP A 180 -0.96 24.12 8.28
C ASP A 180 -1.96 25.27 8.52
N GLN A 181 -3.14 25.26 7.88
CA GLN A 181 -4.18 26.25 8.13
C GLN A 181 -4.67 26.16 9.58
N MET A 182 -4.79 27.32 10.23
CA MET A 182 -5.18 27.40 11.63
C MET A 182 -6.70 27.41 11.79
N ILE A 183 -7.21 26.53 12.62
CA ILE A 183 -8.62 26.42 13.01
C ILE A 183 -8.66 26.49 14.54
N ASP A 184 -9.29 27.52 15.10
CA ASP A 184 -9.38 27.75 16.54
C ASP A 184 -8.02 27.67 17.26
N GLY A 185 -6.97 28.23 16.65
CA GLY A 185 -5.63 28.29 17.20
C GLY A 185 -4.81 27.01 17.05
N ARG A 186 -5.29 26.02 16.29
CA ARG A 186 -4.60 24.74 16.03
C ARG A 186 -4.51 24.44 14.52
N PRO A 187 -3.41 23.89 14.03
CA PRO A 187 -3.31 23.54 12.61
C PRO A 187 -4.24 22.39 12.25
N LEU A 188 -4.75 22.41 11.02
CA LEU A 188 -5.68 21.38 10.52
C LEU A 188 -5.17 19.96 10.73
N TYR A 189 -3.87 19.70 10.49
CA TYR A 189 -3.31 18.35 10.64
C TYR A 189 -3.44 17.80 12.07
N GLU A 190 -3.43 18.64 13.11
CA GLU A 190 -3.65 18.19 14.49
C GLU A 190 -5.10 17.73 14.71
N LEU A 191 -6.07 18.47 14.16
CA LEU A 191 -7.48 18.07 14.23
C LEU A 191 -7.72 16.75 13.48
N VAL A 192 -7.06 16.57 12.33
CA VAL A 192 -7.09 15.31 11.59
C VAL A 192 -6.46 14.19 12.43
N GLY A 193 -5.32 14.44 13.08
CA GLY A 193 -4.64 13.47 13.95
C GLY A 193 -5.52 12.99 15.11
N GLU A 194 -6.24 13.88 15.78
CA GLU A 194 -7.20 13.52 16.84
C GLU A 194 -8.36 12.66 16.32
N LYS A 195 -8.88 12.97 15.13
CA LYS A 195 -9.91 12.15 14.51
C LYS A 195 -9.38 10.77 14.17
N VAL A 196 -8.15 10.67 13.64
CA VAL A 196 -7.49 9.39 13.33
C VAL A 196 -7.27 8.58 14.62
N ASP A 197 -6.82 9.18 15.73
CA ASP A 197 -6.68 8.48 17.01
C ASP A 197 -8.03 7.94 17.51
N THR A 198 -9.08 8.78 17.45
CA THR A 198 -10.44 8.36 17.83
C THR A 198 -10.93 7.16 17.02
N VAL A 199 -10.64 7.16 15.72
CA VAL A 199 -10.99 6.08 14.81
C VAL A 199 -10.14 4.85 15.06
N GLY A 200 -8.83 5.03 15.31
CA GLY A 200 -7.90 3.95 15.64
C GLY A 200 -8.28 3.17 16.91
N ARG A 201 -8.80 3.86 17.92
CA ARG A 201 -9.31 3.20 19.15
C ARG A 201 -10.45 2.23 18.88
N ARG A 202 -11.23 2.41 17.82
CA ARG A 202 -12.29 1.48 17.41
C ARG A 202 -11.74 0.14 16.87
N LEU A 203 -10.48 0.09 16.45
CA LEU A 203 -9.83 -1.15 16.01
C LEU A 203 -9.41 -2.06 17.19
N HIS A 204 -9.23 -1.47 18.36
CA HIS A 204 -8.72 -2.16 19.54
C HIS A 204 -9.77 -2.39 20.65
N GLY A 205 -10.97 -1.90 20.46
CA GLY A 205 -12.15 -2.13 21.33
C GLY A 205 -13.09 -3.12 20.70
#